data_fd9a8c05e98133e9a8ddc928822f625a
#
_entry.id   fd9a8c05e98133e9a8ddc928822f625a
#
_cell.length_a   1.000
_cell.length_b   1.000
_cell.length_c   1.000
_cell.angle_alpha   90.00
_cell.angle_beta   90.00
_cell.angle_gamma   90.00
#
_symmetry.space_group_name_H-M   'P 1'
#
loop_
_entity.id
_entity.type
_entity.pdbx_description
1 polymer ?
#
loop_
_entity_poly.entity_id
_entity_poly.type
_entity_poly.pdbx_seq_one_letter_code
_entity_poly.pdbx_strand_id
1 'polypeptide(L)'
;PHQDDDAITNRDHHIHEHKESSPKARVTVKPEAEDGVGNVADGVAKASADNILISGHDGGTAASPISSTKHCGLPWELGLAEVQQTLLLNNLRSKVTLRTDGGMKNGKDIVTAAILGAEQYNFGTIAMIAMGCVYVRKCHLNNCPVGIATTDPKWRAKFKGTPEQVINFFNAVSEECREIMAKLGVTQLDDLIGHPEFLKQRHVPDHPKANMIDLAPVLKDVISVTAKAFNIAESDISRICTEARNDGNHIPELDIQILEDIKTKQGITEFSELADRAPITLDYKVINTNRNLGTRLSGRVAEYFGKDGLPCGSIVHNLSGPAGQSCG
;
A
#
# COMPACT_ATOMS: atom_id res chain seq x y z
N PRO A 1 0.22 16.04 9.26
CA PRO A 1 0.26 15.31 10.50
C PRO A 1 0.25 13.84 10.16
N HIS A 2 1.34 13.12 10.51
CA HIS A 2 1.32 11.68 10.45
C HIS A 2 0.45 11.24 11.62
N GLN A 3 -0.70 10.69 11.32
CA GLN A 3 -1.50 10.01 12.30
C GLN A 3 -0.87 8.62 12.43
N ASP A 4 -0.27 8.34 13.57
CA ASP A 4 0.25 7.02 13.90
C ASP A 4 -0.95 6.12 14.20
N ASP A 5 -1.51 5.53 13.16
CA ASP A 5 -2.57 4.55 13.27
C ASP A 5 -1.95 3.19 13.61
N ASP A 6 -1.77 2.94 14.89
CA ASP A 6 -1.14 1.73 15.42
C ASP A 6 -1.99 0.46 15.23
N ALA A 7 -3.30 0.59 14.97
CA ALA A 7 -4.20 -0.53 14.79
C ALA A 7 -4.56 -0.76 13.31
N ILE A 8 -4.52 -2.01 12.87
CA ILE A 8 -4.97 -2.44 11.53
C ILE A 8 -6.44 -2.01 11.30
N THR A 9 -7.27 -2.05 12.34
CA THR A 9 -8.67 -1.65 12.31
C THR A 9 -8.87 -0.18 11.94
N ASN A 10 -8.03 0.73 12.48
CA ASN A 10 -8.10 2.15 12.15
C ASN A 10 -7.71 2.40 10.69
N ARG A 11 -6.69 1.70 10.20
CA ARG A 11 -6.26 1.79 8.79
C ARG A 11 -7.35 1.30 7.83
N ASP A 12 -8.04 0.22 8.19
CA ASP A 12 -9.17 -0.32 7.45
C ASP A 12 -10.30 0.73 7.33
N HIS A 13 -10.64 1.36 8.45
CA HIS A 13 -11.64 2.43 8.48
C HIS A 13 -11.26 3.62 7.59
N HIS A 14 -10.04 4.12 7.67
CA HIS A 14 -9.57 5.22 6.82
C HIS A 14 -9.53 4.87 5.33
N ILE A 15 -9.13 3.65 4.97
CA ILE A 15 -9.19 3.20 3.57
C ILE A 15 -10.62 3.27 3.06
N HIS A 16 -11.57 2.79 3.86
CA HIS A 16 -12.98 2.79 3.53
C HIS A 16 -13.54 4.22 3.38
N GLU A 17 -13.28 5.11 4.36
CA GLU A 17 -13.70 6.51 4.30
C GLU A 17 -13.17 7.24 3.06
N HIS A 18 -11.89 7.01 2.70
CA HIS A 18 -11.32 7.60 1.51
C HIS A 18 -11.99 7.08 0.23
N LYS A 19 -12.35 5.80 0.18
CA LYS A 19 -13.05 5.23 -0.97
C LYS A 19 -14.50 5.68 -1.06
N GLU A 20 -15.16 5.90 0.07
CA GLU A 20 -16.49 6.47 0.11
C GLU A 20 -16.52 7.93 -0.37
N SER A 21 -15.58 8.74 0.14
CA SER A 21 -15.52 10.16 -0.25
C SER A 21 -15.03 10.38 -1.69
N SER A 22 -14.23 9.45 -2.21
CA SER A 22 -13.68 9.52 -3.57
C SER A 22 -13.55 8.13 -4.21
N PRO A 23 -14.65 7.53 -4.71
CA PRO A 23 -14.69 6.14 -5.18
C PRO A 23 -13.69 5.81 -6.29
N LYS A 24 -13.28 6.80 -7.10
CA LYS A 24 -12.31 6.63 -8.19
C LYS A 24 -10.86 6.85 -7.77
N ALA A 25 -10.61 7.33 -6.54
CA ALA A 25 -9.25 7.55 -6.06
C ALA A 25 -8.58 6.22 -5.69
N ARG A 26 -7.29 6.09 -6.04
CA ARG A 26 -6.48 4.96 -5.60
C ARG A 26 -5.92 5.23 -4.21
N VAL A 27 -6.24 4.36 -3.26
CA VAL A 27 -5.73 4.44 -1.89
C VAL A 27 -4.43 3.64 -1.80
N THR A 28 -3.40 4.30 -1.29
CA THR A 28 -2.08 3.69 -1.05
C THR A 28 -1.77 3.73 0.44
N VAL A 29 -1.47 2.59 1.02
CA VAL A 29 -0.95 2.49 2.39
C VAL A 29 0.56 2.29 2.34
N LYS A 30 1.29 3.02 3.19
CA LYS A 30 2.75 2.97 3.26
C LYS A 30 3.20 2.44 4.62
N PRO A 31 3.33 1.12 4.81
CA PRO A 31 3.98 0.56 5.97
C PRO A 31 5.50 0.64 5.86
N GLU A 32 6.16 0.78 7.01
CA GLU A 32 7.60 0.64 7.14
C GLU A 32 7.98 -0.85 7.03
N ALA A 33 9.14 -1.14 6.45
CA ALA A 33 9.71 -2.48 6.46
C ALA A 33 10.15 -2.81 7.90
N GLU A 34 9.42 -3.67 8.56
CA GLU A 34 9.68 -4.16 9.91
C GLU A 34 9.25 -5.63 10.02
N ASP A 35 9.61 -6.29 11.10
CA ASP A 35 9.20 -7.67 11.36
C ASP A 35 7.68 -7.75 11.50
N GLY A 36 7.04 -8.65 10.74
CA GLY A 36 5.58 -8.81 10.72
C GLY A 36 4.85 -7.86 9.76
N VAL A 37 5.55 -7.05 8.95
CA VAL A 37 4.92 -6.16 7.95
C VAL A 37 4.03 -6.92 6.96
N GLY A 38 4.29 -8.21 6.73
CA GLY A 38 3.44 -9.09 5.94
C GLY A 38 2.02 -9.19 6.49
N ASN A 39 1.85 -9.29 7.81
CA ASN A 39 0.53 -9.33 8.44
C ASN A 39 -0.22 -7.99 8.29
N VAL A 40 0.51 -6.87 8.39
CA VAL A 40 -0.06 -5.55 8.15
C VAL A 40 -0.54 -5.44 6.70
N ALA A 41 0.28 -5.88 5.75
CA ALA A 41 -0.06 -5.87 4.33
C ALA A 41 -1.27 -6.75 4.00
N ASP A 42 -1.39 -7.91 4.65
CA ASP A 42 -2.55 -8.80 4.55
C ASP A 42 -3.84 -8.08 4.99
N GLY A 43 -3.82 -7.43 6.16
CA GLY A 43 -4.94 -6.62 6.65
C GLY A 43 -5.30 -5.48 5.69
N VAL A 44 -4.33 -4.73 5.22
CA VAL A 44 -4.50 -3.62 4.27
C VAL A 44 -5.06 -4.10 2.93
N ALA A 45 -4.60 -5.26 2.43
CA ALA A 45 -5.14 -5.87 1.22
C ALA A 45 -6.61 -6.29 1.39
N LYS A 46 -6.96 -6.85 2.55
CA LYS A 46 -8.34 -7.20 2.90
C LYS A 46 -9.23 -5.96 3.05
N ALA A 47 -8.69 -4.84 3.53
CA ALA A 47 -9.34 -3.55 3.61
C ALA A 47 -9.58 -2.88 2.25
N SER A 48 -9.19 -3.51 1.16
CA SER A 48 -9.40 -3.01 -0.20
C SER A 48 -8.53 -1.81 -0.60
N ALA A 49 -7.36 -1.63 0.01
CA ALA A 49 -6.35 -0.71 -0.52
C ALA A 49 -5.93 -1.13 -1.95
N ASP A 50 -5.67 -0.16 -2.81
CA ASP A 50 -5.24 -0.44 -4.19
C ASP A 50 -3.75 -0.72 -4.29
N ASN A 51 -2.97 -0.05 -3.43
CA ASN A 51 -1.52 -0.17 -3.45
C ASN A 51 -0.96 -0.30 -2.03
N ILE A 52 0.11 -1.05 -1.91
CA ILE A 52 0.91 -1.13 -0.69
C ILE A 52 2.33 -0.71 -1.05
N LEU A 53 2.83 0.35 -0.40
CA LEU A 53 4.19 0.85 -0.59
C LEU A 53 5.06 0.45 0.60
N ILE A 54 5.89 -0.54 0.43
CA ILE A 54 6.85 -0.97 1.44
C ILE A 54 8.02 0.01 1.49
N SER A 55 8.18 0.69 2.64
CA SER A 55 9.24 1.67 2.85
C SER A 55 10.40 1.06 3.61
N GLY A 56 11.58 1.01 3.00
CA GLY A 56 12.80 0.64 3.73
C GLY A 56 13.27 1.75 4.68
N HIS A 57 14.13 1.41 5.64
CA HIS A 57 14.67 2.34 6.65
C HIS A 57 15.30 3.63 6.08
N ASP A 58 15.79 3.62 4.85
CA ASP A 58 16.29 4.81 4.13
C ASP A 58 15.15 5.64 3.49
N GLY A 59 13.91 5.18 3.57
CA GLY A 59 12.71 5.88 3.12
C GLY A 59 12.33 7.04 4.05
N GLY A 60 11.16 7.61 3.82
CA GLY A 60 10.64 8.71 4.60
C GLY A 60 11.05 10.07 4.05
N THR A 61 10.97 11.10 4.90
CA THR A 61 11.24 12.47 4.49
C THR A 61 12.73 12.78 4.47
N ALA A 62 13.17 13.66 3.56
CA ALA A 62 14.55 14.15 3.53
C ALA A 62 14.97 14.88 4.83
N ALA A 63 14.01 15.21 5.68
CA ALA A 63 14.19 15.86 6.98
C ALA A 63 14.37 14.86 8.14
N SER A 64 14.15 13.56 7.92
CA SER A 64 14.31 12.57 8.99
C SER A 64 15.70 12.60 9.63
N PRO A 65 15.80 12.54 10.97
CA PRO A 65 17.08 12.42 11.64
C PRO A 65 17.87 11.21 11.15
N ILE A 66 19.19 11.33 11.13
CA ILE A 66 20.08 10.21 10.73
C ILE A 66 19.89 8.99 11.64
N SER A 67 19.60 9.21 12.92
CA SER A 67 19.29 8.14 13.88
C SER A 67 18.06 7.34 13.45
N SER A 68 16.97 8.00 13.03
CA SER A 68 15.77 7.31 12.54
C SER A 68 16.06 6.54 11.26
N THR A 69 16.69 7.18 10.28
CA THR A 69 17.02 6.52 8.99
C THR A 69 17.95 5.31 9.12
N LYS A 70 18.76 5.23 10.18
CA LYS A 70 19.71 4.14 10.38
C LYS A 70 19.25 3.06 11.35
N HIS A 71 18.28 3.37 12.20
CA HIS A 71 17.94 2.52 13.35
C HIS A 71 16.45 2.21 13.48
N CYS A 72 15.59 2.82 12.67
CA CYS A 72 14.17 2.49 12.59
C CYS A 72 13.90 1.76 11.26
N GLY A 73 13.22 0.61 11.36
CA GLY A 73 12.90 -0.20 10.18
C GLY A 73 14.05 -1.08 9.67
N LEU A 74 13.71 -1.88 8.69
CA LEU A 74 14.59 -2.83 7.99
C LEU A 74 14.87 -2.37 6.56
N PRO A 75 15.86 -2.98 5.87
CA PRO A 75 16.00 -2.82 4.43
C PRO A 75 14.70 -3.22 3.70
N TRP A 76 14.35 -2.46 2.65
CA TRP A 76 13.14 -2.72 1.87
C TRP A 76 13.10 -4.14 1.28
N GLU A 77 14.24 -4.74 1.00
CA GLU A 77 14.35 -6.09 0.45
C GLU A 77 13.70 -7.13 1.37
N LEU A 78 13.89 -6.99 2.68
CA LEU A 78 13.31 -7.90 3.67
C LEU A 78 11.80 -7.71 3.75
N GLY A 79 11.33 -6.49 3.95
CA GLY A 79 9.90 -6.19 4.05
C GLY A 79 9.13 -6.51 2.78
N LEU A 80 9.70 -6.22 1.61
CA LEU A 80 9.07 -6.52 0.33
C LEU A 80 8.91 -8.03 0.11
N ALA A 81 9.96 -8.82 0.39
CA ALA A 81 9.91 -10.27 0.25
C ALA A 81 8.88 -10.89 1.21
N GLU A 82 8.84 -10.44 2.47
CA GLU A 82 7.84 -10.87 3.46
C GLU A 82 6.41 -10.57 2.97
N VAL A 83 6.16 -9.37 2.50
CA VAL A 83 4.83 -8.96 2.01
C VAL A 83 4.43 -9.75 0.77
N GLN A 84 5.31 -9.89 -0.21
CA GLN A 84 5.03 -10.69 -1.40
C GLN A 84 4.65 -12.12 -1.04
N GLN A 85 5.43 -12.77 -0.18
CA GLN A 85 5.16 -14.15 0.26
C GLN A 85 3.86 -14.24 1.05
N THR A 86 3.60 -13.33 1.99
CA THR A 86 2.37 -13.33 2.80
C THR A 86 1.13 -13.15 1.93
N LEU A 87 1.14 -12.21 1.00
CA LEU A 87 0.02 -11.99 0.08
C LEU A 87 -0.21 -13.19 -0.83
N LEU A 88 0.84 -13.86 -1.30
CA LEU A 88 0.72 -15.12 -2.05
C LEU A 88 0.11 -16.23 -1.19
N LEU A 89 0.64 -16.45 0.03
CA LEU A 89 0.16 -17.48 0.96
C LEU A 89 -1.32 -17.31 1.35
N ASN A 90 -1.83 -16.07 1.32
CA ASN A 90 -3.24 -15.76 1.61
C ASN A 90 -4.10 -15.55 0.35
N ASN A 91 -3.57 -15.84 -0.84
CA ASN A 91 -4.24 -15.64 -2.13
C ASN A 91 -4.80 -14.22 -2.32
N LEU A 92 -4.04 -13.22 -1.89
CA LEU A 92 -4.39 -11.79 -1.97
C LEU A 92 -3.51 -11.01 -2.93
N ARG A 93 -2.45 -11.63 -3.47
CA ARG A 93 -1.45 -10.92 -4.27
C ARG A 93 -2.03 -10.29 -5.54
N SER A 94 -2.97 -10.96 -6.18
CA SER A 94 -3.66 -10.44 -7.39
C SER A 94 -4.45 -9.15 -7.14
N LYS A 95 -4.71 -8.83 -5.89
CA LYS A 95 -5.63 -7.77 -5.48
C LYS A 95 -4.99 -6.42 -5.20
N VAL A 96 -3.68 -6.33 -5.06
CA VAL A 96 -2.96 -5.10 -4.71
C VAL A 96 -1.69 -4.93 -5.53
N THR A 97 -1.41 -3.68 -5.91
CA THR A 97 -0.12 -3.32 -6.53
C THR A 97 0.93 -3.12 -5.44
N LEU A 98 2.04 -3.83 -5.53
CA LEU A 98 3.17 -3.64 -4.63
C LEU A 98 4.14 -2.58 -5.16
N ARG A 99 4.53 -1.70 -4.25
CA ARG A 99 5.51 -0.65 -4.48
C ARG A 99 6.61 -0.75 -3.43
N THR A 100 7.77 -0.21 -3.74
CA THR A 100 8.83 -0.08 -2.75
C THR A 100 9.58 1.23 -2.90
N ASP A 101 10.11 1.73 -1.76
CA ASP A 101 11.07 2.81 -1.67
C ASP A 101 12.10 2.52 -0.56
N GLY A 102 13.01 3.43 -0.34
CA GLY A 102 14.04 3.30 0.70
C GLY A 102 15.45 3.24 0.13
N GLY A 103 15.86 4.30 -0.55
CA GLY A 103 17.23 4.45 -1.03
C GLY A 103 17.52 3.80 -2.38
N MET A 104 16.51 3.59 -3.21
CA MET A 104 16.68 3.11 -4.59
C MET A 104 17.49 4.10 -5.43
N LYS A 105 18.46 3.62 -6.21
CA LYS A 105 19.46 4.48 -6.88
C LYS A 105 19.76 4.12 -8.32
N ASN A 106 19.61 2.86 -8.71
CA ASN A 106 20.11 2.34 -9.98
C ASN A 106 19.23 1.21 -10.54
N GLY A 107 19.54 0.72 -11.72
CA GLY A 107 18.80 -0.35 -12.38
C GLY A 107 18.87 -1.69 -11.65
N LYS A 108 19.97 -1.95 -10.94
CA LYS A 108 20.09 -3.17 -10.13
C LYS A 108 19.08 -3.18 -8.99
N ASP A 109 18.84 -2.03 -8.32
CA ASP A 109 17.85 -1.94 -7.25
C ASP A 109 16.45 -2.23 -7.80
N ILE A 110 16.11 -1.68 -9.00
CA ILE A 110 14.83 -1.94 -9.66
C ILE A 110 14.65 -3.43 -9.98
N VAL A 111 15.62 -4.03 -10.65
CA VAL A 111 15.56 -5.46 -11.03
C VAL A 111 15.47 -6.35 -9.79
N THR A 112 16.24 -6.05 -8.74
CA THR A 112 16.15 -6.79 -7.47
C THR A 112 14.76 -6.64 -6.83
N ALA A 113 14.21 -5.43 -6.83
CA ALA A 113 12.88 -5.17 -6.29
C ALA A 113 11.78 -5.88 -7.11
N ALA A 114 11.89 -5.91 -8.43
CA ALA A 114 10.99 -6.68 -9.28
C ALA A 114 11.02 -8.16 -8.90
N ILE A 115 12.20 -8.76 -8.82
CA ILE A 115 12.37 -10.17 -8.46
C ILE A 115 11.75 -10.48 -7.09
N LEU A 116 11.82 -9.54 -6.13
CA LEU A 116 11.22 -9.69 -4.81
C LEU A 116 9.73 -9.32 -4.75
N GLY A 117 9.13 -8.87 -5.86
CA GLY A 117 7.67 -8.71 -6.00
C GLY A 117 7.16 -7.29 -6.23
N ALA A 118 8.02 -6.26 -6.34
CA ALA A 118 7.56 -4.90 -6.61
C ALA A 118 7.19 -4.69 -8.08
N GLU A 119 6.05 -4.03 -8.30
CA GLU A 119 5.56 -3.60 -9.62
C GLU A 119 5.87 -2.13 -9.89
N GLN A 120 6.08 -1.34 -8.85
CA GLN A 120 6.36 0.09 -8.95
C GLN A 120 7.46 0.50 -7.97
N TYR A 121 8.26 1.48 -8.36
CA TYR A 121 9.48 1.88 -7.67
C TYR A 121 9.46 3.37 -7.40
N ASN A 122 9.72 3.79 -6.16
CA ASN A 122 9.69 5.18 -5.77
C ASN A 122 11.12 5.70 -5.51
N PHE A 123 11.43 6.84 -6.11
CA PHE A 123 12.72 7.50 -6.00
C PHE A 123 12.56 8.87 -5.34
N GLY A 124 13.32 9.13 -4.31
CA GLY A 124 13.35 10.44 -3.65
C GLY A 124 14.72 11.11 -3.80
N THR A 125 15.64 10.73 -2.94
CA THR A 125 16.96 11.35 -2.80
C THR A 125 17.74 11.42 -4.10
N ILE A 126 17.75 10.33 -4.88
CA ILE A 126 18.57 10.27 -6.10
C ILE A 126 18.04 11.22 -7.20
N ALA A 127 16.73 11.39 -7.30
CA ALA A 127 16.13 12.36 -8.21
C ALA A 127 16.53 13.81 -7.82
N MET A 128 16.57 14.11 -6.53
CA MET A 128 17.08 15.40 -6.04
C MET A 128 18.57 15.58 -6.32
N ILE A 129 19.38 14.53 -6.16
CA ILE A 129 20.83 14.56 -6.47
C ILE A 129 21.04 14.82 -7.96
N ALA A 130 20.23 14.22 -8.83
CA ALA A 130 20.28 14.46 -10.27
C ALA A 130 20.03 15.95 -10.62
N MET A 131 19.24 16.67 -9.80
CA MET A 131 19.00 18.10 -9.92
C MET A 131 20.05 18.97 -9.23
N GLY A 132 21.11 18.41 -8.66
CA GLY A 132 22.20 19.15 -8.00
C GLY A 132 22.07 19.24 -6.48
N CYS A 133 21.29 18.38 -5.82
CA CYS A 133 21.27 18.27 -4.36
C CYS A 133 22.63 17.80 -3.83
N VAL A 134 23.16 18.50 -2.84
CA VAL A 134 24.44 18.21 -2.18
C VAL A 134 24.27 17.40 -0.87
N TYR A 135 23.09 16.87 -0.65
CA TYR A 135 22.77 15.93 0.44
C TYR A 135 23.10 16.41 1.85
N VAL A 136 22.86 17.71 2.13
CA VAL A 136 23.08 18.31 3.47
C VAL A 136 22.08 17.80 4.51
N ARG A 137 20.92 17.29 4.09
CA ARG A 137 19.83 16.77 4.96
C ARG A 137 19.28 17.79 5.97
N LYS A 138 19.19 19.06 5.57
CA LYS A 138 18.57 20.13 6.35
C LYS A 138 17.41 20.79 5.60
N CYS A 139 16.65 19.97 4.85
CA CYS A 139 15.57 20.44 4.00
C CYS A 139 14.42 21.10 4.79
N HIS A 140 14.24 20.73 6.04
CA HIS A 140 13.22 21.27 6.95
C HIS A 140 13.50 22.69 7.45
N LEU A 141 14.72 23.21 7.25
CA LEU A 141 15.13 24.54 7.78
C LEU A 141 14.88 25.70 6.80
N ASN A 142 14.29 25.45 5.65
CA ASN A 142 14.02 26.45 4.60
C ASN A 142 15.26 27.25 4.12
N ASN A 143 16.47 26.71 4.35
CA ASN A 143 17.74 27.35 4.00
C ASN A 143 18.62 26.46 3.11
N CYS A 144 18.02 25.73 2.19
CA CYS A 144 18.73 24.82 1.29
C CYS A 144 19.79 25.57 0.47
N PRO A 145 21.10 25.21 0.60
CA PRO A 145 22.18 25.98 -0.02
C PRO A 145 22.17 25.95 -1.55
N VAL A 146 21.50 24.96 -2.14
CA VAL A 146 21.35 24.79 -3.60
C VAL A 146 19.94 25.13 -4.11
N GLY A 147 19.06 25.61 -3.24
CA GLY A 147 17.76 26.13 -3.64
C GLY A 147 16.66 25.10 -3.98
N ILE A 148 16.89 23.79 -3.77
CA ILE A 148 15.92 22.74 -4.10
C ILE A 148 14.77 22.70 -3.09
N ALA A 149 15.08 22.65 -1.80
CA ALA A 149 14.11 22.49 -0.72
C ALA A 149 13.97 23.77 0.09
N THR A 150 13.47 24.83 -0.52
CA THR A 150 13.27 26.13 0.12
C THR A 150 12.21 26.95 -0.61
N THR A 151 11.47 27.75 0.13
CA THR A 151 10.55 28.76 -0.37
C THR A 151 11.15 30.17 -0.36
N ASP A 152 12.29 30.37 0.34
CA ASP A 152 12.99 31.66 0.42
C ASP A 152 13.56 32.07 -0.96
N PRO A 153 13.18 33.20 -1.52
CA PRO A 153 13.64 33.67 -2.85
C PRO A 153 15.15 33.75 -2.98
N LYS A 154 15.87 34.15 -1.91
CA LYS A 154 17.33 34.25 -1.88
C LYS A 154 18.01 32.91 -2.14
N TRP A 155 17.46 31.84 -1.54
CA TRP A 155 18.00 30.50 -1.71
C TRP A 155 17.49 29.86 -3.00
N ARG A 156 16.21 30.05 -3.38
CA ARG A 156 15.65 29.57 -4.65
C ARG A 156 16.42 30.07 -5.87
N ALA A 157 16.92 31.32 -5.84
CA ALA A 157 17.72 31.87 -6.92
C ALA A 157 19.02 31.08 -7.20
N LYS A 158 19.45 30.22 -6.28
CA LYS A 158 20.64 29.36 -6.45
C LYS A 158 20.34 28.04 -7.17
N PHE A 159 19.07 27.70 -7.36
CA PHE A 159 18.70 26.45 -8.03
C PHE A 159 19.10 26.50 -9.51
N LYS A 160 19.84 25.48 -9.93
CA LYS A 160 20.36 25.34 -11.30
C LYS A 160 19.93 24.02 -11.95
N GLY A 161 19.10 23.22 -11.29
CA GLY A 161 18.63 21.96 -11.83
C GLY A 161 17.70 22.17 -13.02
N THR A 162 17.72 21.25 -13.96
CA THR A 162 16.85 21.22 -15.14
C THR A 162 16.11 19.90 -15.24
N PRO A 163 14.94 19.86 -15.90
CA PRO A 163 14.22 18.62 -16.14
C PRO A 163 15.06 17.58 -16.91
N GLU A 164 15.91 18.04 -17.84
CA GLU A 164 16.75 17.18 -18.68
C GLU A 164 17.75 16.35 -17.84
N GLN A 165 18.25 16.91 -16.75
CA GLN A 165 19.14 16.19 -15.83
C GLN A 165 18.44 14.97 -15.23
N VAL A 166 17.18 15.12 -14.82
CA VAL A 166 16.36 14.03 -14.28
C VAL A 166 16.02 13.00 -15.35
N ILE A 167 15.62 13.47 -16.55
CA ILE A 167 15.31 12.62 -17.70
C ILE A 167 16.53 11.77 -18.07
N ASN A 168 17.70 12.39 -18.21
CA ASN A 168 18.94 11.70 -18.58
C ASN A 168 19.34 10.67 -17.51
N PHE A 169 19.18 11.02 -16.24
CA PHE A 169 19.45 10.10 -15.15
C PHE A 169 18.55 8.85 -15.22
N PHE A 170 17.24 9.02 -15.36
CA PHE A 170 16.32 7.88 -15.43
C PHE A 170 16.43 7.08 -16.73
N ASN A 171 16.82 7.72 -17.83
CA ASN A 171 17.18 7.00 -19.06
C ASN A 171 18.39 6.07 -18.81
N ALA A 172 19.42 6.55 -18.12
CA ALA A 172 20.59 5.73 -17.76
C ALA A 172 20.22 4.57 -16.81
N VAL A 173 19.35 4.83 -15.81
CA VAL A 173 18.83 3.77 -14.92
C VAL A 173 18.03 2.73 -15.71
N SER A 174 17.19 3.16 -16.66
CA SER A 174 16.43 2.26 -17.51
C SER A 174 17.33 1.40 -18.41
N GLU A 175 18.41 1.97 -18.93
CA GLU A 175 19.37 1.23 -19.75
C GLU A 175 20.12 0.19 -18.91
N GLU A 176 20.52 0.53 -17.68
CA GLU A 176 21.13 -0.44 -16.74
C GLU A 176 20.16 -1.59 -16.45
N CYS A 177 18.83 -1.32 -16.27
CA CYS A 177 17.84 -2.38 -16.15
C CYS A 177 17.83 -3.31 -17.36
N ARG A 178 17.82 -2.75 -18.57
CA ARG A 178 17.84 -3.55 -19.82
C ARG A 178 19.10 -4.42 -19.93
N GLU A 179 20.27 -3.87 -19.57
CA GLU A 179 21.51 -4.64 -19.58
C GLU A 179 21.47 -5.82 -18.61
N ILE A 180 20.91 -5.63 -17.41
CA ILE A 180 20.76 -6.69 -16.43
C ILE A 180 19.77 -7.73 -16.92
N MET A 181 18.60 -7.31 -17.40
CA MET A 181 17.57 -8.18 -17.94
C MET A 181 18.09 -9.00 -19.13
N ALA A 182 18.85 -8.39 -20.03
CA ALA A 182 19.49 -9.10 -21.15
C ALA A 182 20.43 -10.20 -20.68
N LYS A 183 21.21 -9.96 -19.61
CA LYS A 183 22.07 -10.99 -18.99
C LYS A 183 21.27 -12.12 -18.35
N LEU A 184 20.07 -11.84 -17.86
CA LEU A 184 19.14 -12.83 -17.30
C LEU A 184 18.33 -13.57 -18.39
N GLY A 185 18.37 -13.11 -19.64
CA GLY A 185 17.59 -13.67 -20.74
C GLY A 185 16.10 -13.29 -20.72
N VAL A 186 15.74 -12.18 -20.03
CA VAL A 186 14.37 -11.73 -19.86
C VAL A 186 14.12 -10.44 -20.65
N THR A 187 13.00 -10.36 -21.35
CA THR A 187 12.66 -9.22 -22.23
C THR A 187 11.68 -8.23 -21.62
N GLN A 188 10.85 -8.65 -20.68
CA GLN A 188 9.88 -7.78 -19.99
C GLN A 188 10.17 -7.78 -18.49
N LEU A 189 10.06 -6.61 -17.87
CA LEU A 189 10.31 -6.49 -16.42
C LEU A 189 9.27 -7.28 -15.61
N ASP A 190 8.04 -7.34 -16.11
CA ASP A 190 6.94 -8.07 -15.49
C ASP A 190 7.22 -9.57 -15.35
N ASP A 191 8.02 -10.15 -16.26
CA ASP A 191 8.43 -11.56 -16.21
C ASP A 191 9.40 -11.86 -15.04
N LEU A 192 9.95 -10.82 -14.40
CA LEU A 192 10.80 -10.98 -13.21
C LEU A 192 10.05 -10.86 -11.89
N ILE A 193 8.82 -10.29 -11.92
CA ILE A 193 8.15 -9.91 -10.68
C ILE A 193 7.78 -11.14 -9.85
N GLY A 194 8.34 -11.18 -8.64
CA GLY A 194 8.09 -12.26 -7.70
C GLY A 194 8.75 -13.59 -8.05
N HIS A 195 9.83 -13.58 -8.85
CA HIS A 195 10.59 -14.75 -9.28
C HIS A 195 11.94 -14.84 -8.56
N PRO A 196 11.97 -15.23 -7.26
CA PRO A 196 13.17 -15.22 -6.43
C PRO A 196 14.27 -16.16 -6.92
N GLU A 197 13.97 -17.12 -7.80
CA GLU A 197 14.94 -18.04 -8.42
C GLU A 197 16.02 -17.33 -9.25
N PHE A 198 15.78 -16.07 -9.68
CA PHE A 198 16.78 -15.24 -10.34
C PHE A 198 17.82 -14.67 -9.36
N LEU A 199 17.63 -14.82 -8.05
CA LEU A 199 18.56 -14.36 -7.02
C LEU A 199 19.23 -15.55 -6.32
N LYS A 200 20.50 -15.35 -5.97
CA LYS A 200 21.27 -16.33 -5.20
C LYS A 200 22.10 -15.64 -4.14
N GLN A 201 22.04 -16.16 -2.91
CA GLN A 201 22.93 -15.70 -1.85
C GLN A 201 24.38 -15.98 -2.23
N ARG A 202 25.20 -14.93 -2.15
CA ARG A 202 26.63 -15.00 -2.44
C ARG A 202 27.42 -15.14 -1.15
N HIS A 203 28.39 -16.04 -1.14
CA HIS A 203 29.45 -16.02 -0.13
C HIS A 203 30.35 -14.81 -0.32
N VAL A 204 30.59 -14.05 0.74
CA VAL A 204 31.45 -12.86 0.72
C VAL A 204 32.81 -13.24 1.37
N PRO A 205 33.90 -13.38 0.59
CA PRO A 205 35.20 -13.69 1.14
C PRO A 205 35.62 -12.66 2.21
N ASP A 206 36.28 -13.13 3.24
CA ASP A 206 36.84 -12.30 4.33
C ASP A 206 35.83 -11.43 5.09
N HIS A 207 34.54 -11.75 4.99
CA HIS A 207 33.48 -11.04 5.70
C HIS A 207 32.59 -11.97 6.56
N PRO A 208 33.07 -12.42 7.73
CA PRO A 208 32.40 -13.43 8.55
C PRO A 208 30.94 -13.07 8.87
N LYS A 209 30.68 -11.81 9.23
CA LYS A 209 29.31 -11.36 9.58
C LYS A 209 28.33 -11.44 8.41
N ALA A 210 28.75 -11.12 7.18
CA ALA A 210 27.90 -11.26 6.01
C ALA A 210 27.54 -12.72 5.73
N ASN A 211 28.44 -13.64 6.00
CA ASN A 211 28.25 -15.08 5.80
C ASN A 211 27.41 -15.75 6.90
N MET A 212 27.14 -15.05 8.01
CA MET A 212 26.21 -15.51 9.06
C MET A 212 24.75 -15.22 8.73
N ILE A 213 24.48 -14.35 7.75
CA ILE A 213 23.12 -14.02 7.33
C ILE A 213 22.59 -15.17 6.48
N ASP A 214 21.41 -15.68 6.81
CA ASP A 214 20.67 -16.63 5.98
C ASP A 214 19.58 -15.89 5.19
N LEU A 215 19.70 -15.84 3.88
CA LEU A 215 18.71 -15.25 2.97
C LEU A 215 17.72 -16.27 2.39
N ALA A 216 17.81 -17.55 2.76
CA ALA A 216 16.90 -18.56 2.25
C ALA A 216 15.41 -18.22 2.51
N PRO A 217 15.01 -17.65 3.67
CA PRO A 217 13.64 -17.21 3.88
C PRO A 217 13.19 -16.10 2.94
N VAL A 218 14.08 -15.15 2.61
CA VAL A 218 13.82 -14.03 1.69
C VAL A 218 13.61 -14.52 0.25
N LEU A 219 14.37 -15.54 -0.15
CA LEU A 219 14.38 -16.10 -1.51
C LEU A 219 13.44 -17.28 -1.69
N LYS A 220 12.57 -17.55 -0.71
CA LYS A 220 11.65 -18.68 -0.76
C LYS A 220 10.50 -18.40 -1.73
N ASP A 221 10.32 -19.27 -2.73
CA ASP A 221 9.10 -19.30 -3.53
C ASP A 221 7.99 -20.10 -2.77
N VAL A 222 6.82 -19.49 -2.65
CA VAL A 222 5.70 -20.06 -1.89
C VAL A 222 4.53 -20.50 -2.77
N ILE A 223 4.65 -20.41 -4.11
CA ILE A 223 3.56 -20.73 -5.05
C ILE A 223 3.03 -22.15 -4.85
N SER A 224 3.92 -23.15 -4.78
CA SER A 224 3.50 -24.55 -4.61
C SER A 224 2.79 -24.80 -3.27
N VAL A 225 3.19 -24.09 -2.22
CA VAL A 225 2.52 -24.15 -0.91
C VAL A 225 1.12 -23.56 -0.99
N THR A 226 0.99 -22.40 -1.65
CA THR A 226 -0.28 -21.71 -1.86
C THR A 226 -1.24 -22.56 -2.72
N ALA A 227 -0.76 -23.08 -3.84
CA ALA A 227 -1.53 -23.94 -4.73
C ALA A 227 -2.16 -25.14 -3.97
N LYS A 228 -1.35 -25.79 -3.14
CA LYS A 228 -1.81 -26.90 -2.31
C LYS A 228 -2.82 -26.46 -1.24
N ALA A 229 -2.58 -25.31 -0.58
CA ALA A 229 -3.45 -24.83 0.49
C ALA A 229 -4.85 -24.44 0.00
N PHE A 230 -4.95 -23.86 -1.19
CA PHE A 230 -6.21 -23.42 -1.80
C PHE A 230 -6.80 -24.41 -2.79
N ASN A 231 -6.10 -25.51 -3.07
CA ASN A 231 -6.50 -26.54 -4.05
C ASN A 231 -6.74 -25.94 -5.46
N ILE A 232 -5.82 -25.12 -5.92
CA ILE A 232 -5.81 -24.45 -7.23
C ILE A 232 -4.52 -24.79 -7.98
N ALA A 233 -4.50 -24.58 -9.29
CA ALA A 233 -3.27 -24.76 -10.06
C ALA A 233 -2.25 -23.66 -9.77
N GLU A 234 -0.95 -23.96 -9.84
CA GLU A 234 0.11 -22.96 -9.67
C GLU A 234 0.01 -21.83 -10.72
N SER A 235 -0.46 -22.17 -11.94
CA SER A 235 -0.71 -21.21 -13.02
C SER A 235 -1.81 -20.21 -12.72
N ASP A 236 -2.69 -20.50 -11.78
CA ASP A 236 -3.83 -19.63 -11.42
C ASP A 236 -3.46 -18.63 -10.33
N ILE A 237 -2.25 -18.75 -9.78
CA ILE A 237 -1.73 -17.84 -8.74
C ILE A 237 -0.94 -16.72 -9.40
N SER A 238 -1.46 -15.51 -9.34
CA SER A 238 -0.75 -14.34 -9.88
C SER A 238 0.31 -13.82 -8.92
N ARG A 239 1.49 -13.53 -9.44
CA ARG A 239 2.60 -12.88 -8.72
C ARG A 239 2.51 -11.34 -8.76
N ILE A 240 1.57 -10.81 -9.53
CA ILE A 240 1.32 -9.38 -9.74
C ILE A 240 -0.14 -9.04 -9.51
N CYS A 241 -0.46 -7.75 -9.42
CA CYS A 241 -1.84 -7.28 -9.37
C CYS A 241 -2.52 -7.48 -10.73
N THR A 242 -3.59 -8.27 -10.74
CA THR A 242 -4.40 -8.55 -11.95
C THR A 242 -5.85 -8.10 -11.81
N GLU A 243 -6.29 -7.81 -10.59
CA GLU A 243 -7.64 -7.38 -10.31
C GLU A 243 -7.70 -5.85 -10.22
N ALA A 244 -8.53 -5.22 -11.05
CA ALA A 244 -8.83 -3.79 -10.92
C ALA A 244 -9.74 -3.58 -9.71
N ARG A 245 -9.21 -2.99 -8.62
CA ARG A 245 -9.99 -2.77 -7.40
C ARG A 245 -10.69 -1.43 -7.32
N ASN A 246 -10.36 -0.52 -8.20
CA ASN A 246 -10.88 0.85 -8.13
C ASN A 246 -11.91 1.15 -9.23
N ASP A 247 -12.76 0.18 -9.54
CA ASP A 247 -13.83 0.30 -10.52
C ASP A 247 -15.16 0.84 -9.94
N GLY A 248 -15.15 1.22 -8.67
CA GLY A 248 -16.35 1.66 -7.94
C GLY A 248 -17.23 0.52 -7.42
N ASN A 249 -16.82 -0.75 -7.61
CA ASN A 249 -17.60 -1.94 -7.24
C ASN A 249 -17.16 -2.55 -5.90
N HIS A 250 -16.27 -1.90 -5.14
CA HIS A 250 -15.81 -2.40 -3.83
C HIS A 250 -16.69 -2.00 -2.65
N ILE A 251 -17.94 -1.82 -2.92
CA ILE A 251 -18.90 -1.61 -1.87
C ILE A 251 -19.21 -2.98 -1.28
N PRO A 252 -19.11 -3.17 0.03
CA PRO A 252 -19.61 -4.37 0.65
C PRO A 252 -21.04 -4.62 0.19
N GLU A 253 -21.28 -5.78 -0.42
CA GLU A 253 -22.58 -6.11 -1.00
C GLU A 253 -23.71 -5.95 0.04
N LEU A 254 -23.40 -6.26 1.31
CA LEU A 254 -24.31 -6.10 2.43
C LEU A 254 -24.63 -4.66 2.78
N ASP A 255 -23.69 -3.71 2.68
CA ASP A 255 -23.94 -2.29 2.93
C ASP A 255 -24.87 -1.68 1.88
N ILE A 256 -24.73 -2.09 0.61
CA ILE A 256 -25.69 -1.69 -0.43
C ILE A 256 -27.08 -2.24 -0.12
N GLN A 257 -27.14 -3.54 0.22
CA GLN A 257 -28.42 -4.18 0.58
C GLN A 257 -29.09 -3.46 1.76
N ILE A 258 -28.32 -3.10 2.79
CA ILE A 258 -28.84 -2.31 3.93
C ILE A 258 -29.48 -1.01 3.47
N LEU A 259 -28.82 -0.25 2.61
CA LEU A 259 -29.34 1.03 2.11
C LEU A 259 -30.62 0.84 1.27
N GLU A 260 -30.66 -0.19 0.42
CA GLU A 260 -31.83 -0.52 -0.39
C GLU A 260 -33.00 -1.03 0.45
N ASP A 261 -32.74 -1.87 1.44
CA ASP A 261 -33.74 -2.38 2.36
C ASP A 261 -34.39 -1.27 3.20
N ILE A 262 -33.58 -0.30 3.66
CA ILE A 262 -34.07 0.87 4.37
C ILE A 262 -35.02 1.67 3.45
N LYS A 263 -34.59 1.99 2.23
CA LYS A 263 -35.39 2.71 1.26
C LYS A 263 -36.71 1.99 0.97
N THR A 264 -36.63 0.70 0.70
CA THR A 264 -37.79 -0.14 0.35
C THR A 264 -38.79 -0.24 1.51
N LYS A 265 -38.31 -0.59 2.72
CA LYS A 265 -39.17 -0.78 3.89
C LYS A 265 -39.80 0.52 4.39
N GLN A 266 -39.09 1.64 4.25
CA GLN A 266 -39.57 2.96 4.62
C GLN A 266 -40.38 3.64 3.50
N GLY A 267 -40.38 3.10 2.28
CA GLY A 267 -41.05 3.69 1.12
C GLY A 267 -40.51 5.08 0.77
N ILE A 268 -39.15 5.25 0.88
CA ILE A 268 -38.46 6.52 0.61
C ILE A 268 -37.66 6.44 -0.64
N THR A 269 -37.48 7.57 -1.31
CA THR A 269 -36.57 7.70 -2.45
C THR A 269 -35.21 8.26 -2.01
N GLU A 270 -35.27 9.26 -1.13
CA GLU A 270 -34.09 9.94 -0.58
C GLU A 270 -33.96 9.74 0.93
N PHE A 271 -32.75 9.65 1.44
CA PHE A 271 -32.46 9.45 2.86
C PHE A 271 -32.90 10.63 3.74
N SER A 272 -33.02 11.83 3.18
CA SER A 272 -33.55 13.01 3.86
C SER A 272 -34.98 12.80 4.44
N GLU A 273 -35.74 11.88 3.86
CA GLU A 273 -37.11 11.57 4.29
C GLU A 273 -37.18 10.70 5.55
N LEU A 274 -36.06 10.18 6.04
CA LEU A 274 -36.01 9.30 7.22
C LEU A 274 -36.38 10.00 8.54
N ALA A 275 -36.18 11.33 8.63
CA ALA A 275 -36.45 12.09 9.85
C ALA A 275 -37.87 11.93 10.35
N ASP A 276 -38.83 11.83 9.43
CA ASP A 276 -40.27 11.78 9.71
C ASP A 276 -40.83 10.36 9.70
N ARG A 277 -39.99 9.34 9.65
CA ARG A 277 -40.42 7.94 9.55
C ARG A 277 -40.38 7.22 10.89
N ALA A 278 -41.19 6.19 11.01
CA ALA A 278 -41.18 5.31 12.16
C ALA A 278 -39.85 4.55 12.26
N PRO A 279 -39.39 4.18 13.48
CA PRO A 279 -38.19 3.35 13.66
C PRO A 279 -38.29 2.06 12.87
N ILE A 280 -37.14 1.64 12.30
CA ILE A 280 -37.02 0.42 11.51
C ILE A 280 -36.03 -0.54 12.16
N THR A 281 -36.39 -1.82 12.21
CA THR A 281 -35.47 -2.91 12.61
C THR A 281 -35.19 -3.81 11.41
N LEU A 282 -33.90 -4.12 11.21
CA LEU A 282 -33.37 -4.94 10.13
C LEU A 282 -32.51 -6.05 10.71
N ASP A 283 -32.64 -7.26 10.17
CA ASP A 283 -31.90 -8.43 10.62
C ASP A 283 -30.97 -8.90 9.50
N TYR A 284 -29.66 -9.04 9.81
CA TYR A 284 -28.67 -9.48 8.83
C TYR A 284 -27.78 -10.59 9.38
N LYS A 285 -27.38 -11.48 8.47
CA LYS A 285 -26.35 -12.46 8.75
C LYS A 285 -25.00 -11.92 8.25
N VAL A 286 -24.06 -11.79 9.17
CA VAL A 286 -22.73 -11.24 8.92
C VAL A 286 -21.71 -12.38 8.83
N ILE A 287 -20.78 -12.26 7.90
CA ILE A 287 -19.63 -13.17 7.75
C ILE A 287 -18.33 -12.39 7.91
N ASN A 288 -17.22 -13.08 8.10
CA ASN A 288 -15.92 -12.48 8.38
C ASN A 288 -15.34 -11.59 7.25
N THR A 289 -15.91 -11.66 6.05
CA THR A 289 -15.56 -10.78 4.93
C THR A 289 -16.38 -9.48 4.91
N ASN A 290 -17.45 -9.38 5.72
CA ASN A 290 -18.18 -8.14 5.87
C ASN A 290 -17.40 -7.23 6.84
N ARG A 291 -16.71 -6.25 6.27
CA ARG A 291 -15.90 -5.28 7.01
C ARG A 291 -16.58 -3.91 7.01
N ASN A 292 -16.40 -3.14 8.07
CA ASN A 292 -16.94 -1.78 8.21
C ASN A 292 -18.44 -1.70 7.91
N LEU A 293 -19.17 -2.70 8.37
CA LEU A 293 -20.60 -2.80 8.17
C LEU A 293 -21.33 -1.58 8.77
N GLY A 294 -22.19 -0.95 7.98
CA GLY A 294 -22.96 0.23 8.40
C GLY A 294 -22.26 1.56 8.14
N THR A 295 -20.98 1.59 7.75
CA THR A 295 -20.24 2.84 7.50
C THR A 295 -20.89 3.68 6.39
N ARG A 296 -21.41 3.05 5.34
CA ARG A 296 -22.18 3.76 4.30
C ARG A 296 -23.46 4.36 4.84
N LEU A 297 -24.16 3.63 5.69
CA LEU A 297 -25.35 4.16 6.33
C LEU A 297 -25.01 5.36 7.21
N SER A 298 -23.99 5.24 8.05
CA SER A 298 -23.49 6.35 8.88
C SER A 298 -23.08 7.55 8.01
N GLY A 299 -22.40 7.32 6.89
CA GLY A 299 -22.04 8.36 5.92
C GLY A 299 -23.27 9.06 5.33
N ARG A 300 -24.30 8.31 4.94
CA ARG A 300 -25.56 8.87 4.43
C ARG A 300 -26.34 9.63 5.50
N VAL A 301 -26.37 9.11 6.72
CA VAL A 301 -27.00 9.84 7.86
C VAL A 301 -26.24 11.15 8.10
N ALA A 302 -24.93 11.15 8.12
CA ALA A 302 -24.13 12.36 8.30
C ALA A 302 -24.29 13.37 7.15
N GLU A 303 -24.42 12.90 5.90
CA GLU A 303 -24.65 13.74 4.72
C GLU A 303 -25.96 14.52 4.81
N TYR A 304 -27.04 13.88 5.24
CA TYR A 304 -28.37 14.49 5.25
C TYR A 304 -28.75 15.13 6.59
N PHE A 305 -28.25 14.64 7.71
CA PHE A 305 -28.61 15.08 9.06
C PHE A 305 -27.44 15.73 9.83
N GLY A 306 -26.28 15.84 9.21
CA GLY A 306 -25.10 16.48 9.82
C GLY A 306 -24.65 15.78 11.09
N LYS A 307 -24.03 16.56 11.98
CA LYS A 307 -23.47 16.06 13.25
C LYS A 307 -24.51 15.58 14.27
N ASP A 308 -25.73 16.02 14.14
CA ASP A 308 -26.82 15.69 15.09
C ASP A 308 -27.46 14.32 14.76
N GLY A 309 -27.28 13.84 13.54
CA GLY A 309 -27.72 12.52 13.07
C GLY A 309 -29.25 12.34 13.16
N LEU A 310 -29.67 11.08 13.19
CA LEU A 310 -31.03 10.66 13.43
C LEU A 310 -31.28 10.43 14.93
N PRO A 311 -32.54 10.54 15.42
CA PRO A 311 -32.90 10.17 16.79
C PRO A 311 -32.44 8.75 17.12
N CYS A 312 -32.03 8.52 18.38
CA CYS A 312 -31.60 7.19 18.82
C CYS A 312 -32.72 6.16 18.60
N GLY A 313 -32.34 5.01 18.00
CA GLY A 313 -33.26 3.93 17.69
C GLY A 313 -34.04 4.10 16.38
N SER A 314 -33.81 5.14 15.58
CA SER A 314 -34.47 5.30 14.27
C SER A 314 -34.16 4.13 13.33
N ILE A 315 -32.95 3.60 13.39
CA ILE A 315 -32.53 2.42 12.63
C ILE A 315 -31.85 1.45 13.60
N VAL A 316 -32.30 0.22 13.64
CA VAL A 316 -31.75 -0.83 14.48
C VAL A 316 -31.35 -2.02 13.60
N HIS A 317 -30.12 -2.43 13.68
CA HIS A 317 -29.63 -3.62 13.00
C HIS A 317 -29.38 -4.74 14.01
N ASN A 318 -30.02 -5.88 13.82
CA ASN A 318 -29.71 -7.11 14.52
C ASN A 318 -28.75 -7.94 13.67
N LEU A 319 -27.54 -8.11 14.14
CA LEU A 319 -26.49 -8.83 13.43
C LEU A 319 -26.29 -10.21 14.05
N SER A 320 -26.23 -11.25 13.20
CA SER A 320 -25.96 -12.62 13.61
C SER A 320 -24.90 -13.25 12.73
N GLY A 321 -24.09 -14.17 13.27
CA GLY A 321 -23.07 -14.89 12.52
C GLY A 321 -21.67 -14.81 13.16
N PRO A 322 -20.63 -15.34 12.51
CA PRO A 322 -19.26 -15.19 12.97
C PRO A 322 -18.89 -13.70 12.88
N ALA A 323 -18.19 -13.21 13.91
CA ALA A 323 -17.91 -11.79 14.09
C ALA A 323 -17.35 -11.11 12.84
N GLY A 324 -18.00 -10.03 12.41
CA GLY A 324 -17.39 -9.02 11.56
C GLY A 324 -16.28 -8.29 12.32
N GLN A 325 -15.38 -7.63 11.61
CA GLN A 325 -14.23 -6.98 12.26
C GLN A 325 -14.57 -5.59 12.79
N SER A 326 -15.57 -4.92 12.24
CA SER A 326 -15.97 -3.56 12.65
C SER A 326 -17.41 -3.30 12.21
N CYS A 327 -18.16 -2.58 13.04
CA CYS A 327 -19.46 -2.01 12.69
C CYS A 327 -19.34 -0.50 12.81
N GLY A 328 -19.63 0.23 11.73
CA GLY A 328 -19.63 1.69 11.67
C GLY A 328 -20.89 2.30 12.24
#